data_e46a4e13b7368fb6bc412365258dbbe4
#
_entry.id   e46a4e13b7368fb6bc412365258dbbe4
#
_cell.length_a   1.000
_cell.length_b   1.000
_cell.length_c   1.000
_cell.angle_alpha   90.00
_cell.angle_beta   90.00
_cell.angle_gamma   90.00
#
_symmetry.space_group_name_H-M   'P 1'
#
loop_
_entity.id
_entity.type
_entity.pdbx_description
1 polymer ?
#
loop_
_entity_poly.entity_id
_entity_poly.type
_entity_poly.pdbx_seq_one_letter_code
_entity_poly.pdbx_strand_id
1 'polypeptide(L)'
;REIRYEILVQKLLRRADADTRRIVCLSAILPDGQQLEDLTAWIRSDVEGEPVRSSWRPTRQRFGTLVWQGDAARLNYDLEQHGPFLARFIEQIPARAPDRKPYPRKTKDLTLFAAWQFAQQGKRTLVFSTQANWVEGYGETAVELHRRGYLPTLLDDEASVLRALEVGREWLGDQHPAVACLKLGVAVHHGRLPSPFLRELEALL
;
A
#
# COMPACT_ATOMS: atom_id res chain seq x y z
N ARG A 1 -6.43 1.82 -21.96
CA ARG A 1 -5.94 0.47 -21.63
C ARG A 1 -7.08 -0.56 -21.55
N GLU A 2 -8.23 -0.20 -21.00
CA GLU A 2 -9.42 -1.05 -20.86
C GLU A 2 -9.95 -1.56 -22.20
N ILE A 3 -10.19 -0.68 -23.17
CA ILE A 3 -10.66 -1.06 -24.51
C ILE A 3 -9.78 -2.12 -25.21
N ARG A 4 -8.46 -2.08 -25.01
CA ARG A 4 -7.55 -3.08 -25.57
C ARG A 4 -7.75 -4.47 -24.95
N TYR A 5 -8.05 -4.49 -23.66
CA TYR A 5 -8.31 -5.73 -22.93
C TYR A 5 -9.64 -6.35 -23.39
N GLU A 6 -10.69 -5.56 -23.48
CA GLU A 6 -11.99 -5.99 -23.99
C GLU A 6 -11.91 -6.56 -25.42
N ILE A 7 -11.21 -5.84 -26.33
CA ILE A 7 -10.97 -6.33 -27.70
C ILE A 7 -10.20 -7.66 -27.71
N LEU A 8 -9.21 -7.82 -26.82
CA LEU A 8 -8.46 -9.07 -26.72
C LEU A 8 -9.35 -10.22 -26.29
N VAL A 9 -10.14 -10.03 -25.23
CA VAL A 9 -11.09 -11.04 -24.75
C VAL A 9 -12.09 -11.40 -25.84
N GLN A 10 -12.69 -10.41 -26.52
CA GLN A 10 -13.62 -10.65 -27.62
C GLN A 10 -12.98 -11.42 -28.78
N LYS A 11 -11.72 -11.13 -29.13
CA LYS A 11 -10.98 -11.90 -30.15
C LYS A 11 -10.78 -13.35 -29.71
N LEU A 12 -10.51 -13.60 -28.46
CA LEU A 12 -10.34 -14.96 -27.92
C LEU A 12 -11.66 -15.74 -27.96
N LEU A 13 -12.78 -15.10 -27.59
CA LEU A 13 -14.13 -15.69 -27.60
C LEU A 13 -14.62 -16.02 -29.03
N ARG A 14 -14.20 -15.26 -30.04
CA ARG A 14 -14.61 -15.44 -31.46
C ARG A 14 -13.67 -16.32 -32.28
N ARG A 15 -12.71 -16.99 -31.67
CA ARG A 15 -11.84 -17.92 -32.42
C ARG A 15 -12.62 -19.14 -32.91
N ALA A 16 -12.19 -19.68 -34.04
CA ALA A 16 -12.81 -20.87 -34.66
C ALA A 16 -12.75 -22.12 -33.77
N ASP A 17 -11.87 -22.15 -32.77
CA ASP A 17 -11.70 -23.23 -31.81
C ASP A 17 -12.34 -22.93 -30.43
N ALA A 18 -13.25 -21.96 -30.35
CA ALA A 18 -13.90 -21.53 -29.11
C ALA A 18 -14.66 -22.70 -28.43
N ASP A 19 -15.30 -23.54 -29.18
CA ASP A 19 -16.08 -24.67 -28.67
C ASP A 19 -15.23 -25.76 -28.01
N THR A 20 -13.95 -25.83 -28.35
CA THR A 20 -12.99 -26.82 -27.81
C THR A 20 -12.15 -26.26 -26.67
N ARG A 21 -12.19 -24.97 -26.43
CA ARG A 21 -11.40 -24.29 -25.40
C ARG A 21 -12.21 -24.00 -24.14
N ARG A 22 -11.53 -24.10 -23.03
CA ARG A 22 -12.05 -23.59 -21.75
C ARG A 22 -11.34 -22.27 -21.45
N ILE A 23 -12.13 -21.22 -21.24
CA ILE A 23 -11.63 -19.90 -20.82
C ILE A 23 -11.95 -19.76 -19.34
N VAL A 24 -10.91 -19.54 -18.52
CA VAL A 24 -11.04 -19.31 -17.09
C VAL A 24 -10.55 -17.88 -16.79
N CYS A 25 -11.43 -17.04 -16.28
CA CYS A 25 -11.10 -15.71 -15.81
C CYS A 25 -10.96 -15.74 -14.30
N LEU A 26 -9.78 -15.37 -13.80
CA LEU A 26 -9.49 -15.30 -12.37
C LEU A 26 -9.25 -13.87 -11.97
N SER A 27 -9.89 -13.44 -10.90
CA SER A 27 -9.65 -12.13 -10.30
C SER A 27 -9.75 -12.22 -8.79
N ALA A 28 -8.86 -11.50 -8.10
CA ALA A 28 -8.92 -11.35 -6.65
C ALA A 28 -9.91 -10.24 -6.24
N ILE A 29 -10.24 -9.33 -7.17
CA ILE A 29 -11.14 -8.20 -6.96
C ILE A 29 -12.21 -8.28 -8.04
N LEU A 30 -13.33 -8.86 -7.68
CA LEU A 30 -14.50 -8.91 -8.54
C LEU A 30 -15.57 -8.00 -7.97
N PRO A 31 -16.35 -7.32 -8.81
CA PRO A 31 -17.51 -6.58 -8.34
C PRO A 31 -18.52 -7.54 -7.71
N ASP A 32 -19.28 -7.05 -6.74
CA ASP A 32 -20.34 -7.81 -6.11
C ASP A 32 -21.68 -7.62 -6.86
N GLY A 33 -22.59 -8.61 -6.70
CA GLY A 33 -23.95 -8.54 -7.21
C GLY A 33 -24.06 -8.60 -8.72
N GLN A 34 -24.97 -7.84 -9.28
CA GLN A 34 -25.38 -7.87 -10.68
C GLN A 34 -24.24 -7.61 -11.67
N GLN A 35 -23.28 -6.76 -11.31
CA GLN A 35 -22.12 -6.47 -12.17
C GLN A 35 -21.25 -7.71 -12.45
N LEU A 36 -21.16 -8.64 -11.50
CA LEU A 36 -20.41 -9.87 -11.71
C LEU A 36 -21.19 -10.86 -12.60
N GLU A 37 -22.49 -10.87 -12.49
CA GLU A 37 -23.38 -11.66 -13.33
C GLU A 37 -23.35 -11.14 -14.77
N ASP A 38 -23.42 -9.82 -14.97
CA ASP A 38 -23.29 -9.17 -16.28
C ASP A 38 -21.94 -9.49 -16.93
N LEU A 39 -20.84 -9.43 -16.17
CA LEU A 39 -19.53 -9.79 -16.65
C LEU A 39 -19.44 -11.27 -17.04
N THR A 40 -20.08 -12.13 -16.27
CA THR A 40 -20.12 -13.58 -16.54
C THR A 40 -20.91 -13.86 -17.81
N ALA A 41 -22.08 -13.25 -17.98
CA ALA A 41 -22.89 -13.33 -19.20
C ALA A 41 -22.12 -12.83 -20.42
N TRP A 42 -21.47 -11.69 -20.31
CA TRP A 42 -20.65 -11.13 -21.37
C TRP A 42 -19.50 -12.05 -21.84
N ILE A 43 -18.80 -12.70 -20.90
CA ILE A 43 -17.74 -13.69 -21.19
C ILE A 43 -18.33 -14.93 -21.89
N ARG A 44 -19.55 -15.29 -21.56
CA ARG A 44 -20.27 -16.44 -22.12
C ARG A 44 -21.09 -16.14 -23.37
N SER A 45 -20.83 -14.99 -24.01
CA SER A 45 -21.59 -14.54 -25.20
C SER A 45 -23.09 -14.42 -24.94
N ASP A 46 -23.43 -13.73 -23.86
CA ASP A 46 -24.79 -13.46 -23.39
C ASP A 46 -25.62 -14.72 -22.99
N VAL A 47 -24.93 -15.84 -22.70
CA VAL A 47 -25.57 -17.02 -22.14
C VAL A 47 -25.50 -16.92 -20.60
N GLU A 48 -26.62 -17.13 -19.95
CA GLU A 48 -26.69 -17.14 -18.47
C GLU A 48 -25.69 -18.14 -17.86
N GLY A 49 -25.09 -17.75 -16.75
CA GLY A 49 -24.18 -18.58 -16.01
C GLY A 49 -23.83 -18.00 -14.67
N GLU A 50 -23.52 -18.87 -13.72
CA GLU A 50 -23.16 -18.45 -12.38
C GLU A 50 -21.62 -18.34 -12.26
N PRO A 51 -21.10 -17.22 -11.70
CA PRO A 51 -19.70 -17.12 -11.34
C PRO A 51 -19.36 -18.02 -10.15
N VAL A 52 -18.20 -18.68 -10.19
CA VAL A 52 -17.70 -19.41 -9.03
C VAL A 52 -17.16 -18.41 -8.01
N ARG A 53 -17.81 -18.32 -6.87
CA ARG A 53 -17.40 -17.45 -5.75
C ARG A 53 -16.82 -18.29 -4.62
N SER A 54 -15.73 -17.81 -4.03
CA SER A 54 -15.17 -18.41 -2.82
C SER A 54 -14.92 -17.32 -1.79
N SER A 55 -15.45 -17.49 -0.61
CA SER A 55 -15.15 -16.66 0.56
C SER A 55 -13.88 -17.11 1.28
N TRP A 56 -13.28 -18.21 0.84
CA TRP A 56 -12.04 -18.69 1.43
C TRP A 56 -10.90 -17.70 1.22
N ARG A 57 -10.19 -17.40 2.30
CA ARG A 57 -8.99 -16.57 2.31
C ARG A 57 -7.85 -17.35 2.96
N PRO A 58 -6.66 -17.37 2.35
CA PRO A 58 -5.49 -18.06 2.93
C PRO A 58 -4.98 -17.36 4.19
N THR A 59 -5.36 -16.11 4.40
CA THR A 59 -4.93 -15.28 5.52
C THR A 59 -6.13 -14.68 6.24
N ARG A 60 -6.00 -14.51 7.56
CA ARG A 60 -6.97 -13.72 8.31
C ARG A 60 -6.79 -12.24 7.98
N GLN A 61 -7.87 -11.62 7.56
CA GLN A 61 -7.93 -10.19 7.32
C GLN A 61 -8.66 -9.54 8.51
N ARG A 62 -8.07 -8.49 9.06
CA ARG A 62 -8.71 -7.65 10.06
C ARG A 62 -8.65 -6.20 9.60
N PHE A 63 -9.73 -5.50 9.80
CA PHE A 63 -9.80 -4.06 9.57
C PHE A 63 -9.57 -3.34 10.89
N GLY A 64 -8.85 -2.23 10.84
CA GLY A 64 -8.62 -1.38 12.00
C GLY A 64 -8.81 0.08 11.65
N THR A 65 -9.33 0.85 12.60
CA THR A 65 -9.51 2.29 12.46
C THR A 65 -8.74 2.99 13.58
N LEU A 66 -7.90 3.95 13.19
CA LEU A 66 -7.24 4.86 14.13
C LEU A 66 -8.13 6.05 14.40
N VAL A 67 -8.49 6.25 15.65
CA VAL A 67 -9.28 7.38 16.11
C VAL A 67 -8.47 8.19 17.10
N TRP A 68 -8.28 9.47 16.81
CA TRP A 68 -7.59 10.38 17.70
C TRP A 68 -8.52 10.81 18.85
N GLN A 69 -8.07 10.67 20.09
CA GLN A 69 -8.82 11.06 21.30
C GLN A 69 -7.87 11.73 22.29
N GLY A 70 -8.08 13.02 22.51
CA GLY A 70 -7.23 13.79 23.44
C GLY A 70 -5.79 13.87 22.95
N ASP A 71 -4.88 13.22 23.67
CA ASP A 71 -3.44 13.20 23.44
C ASP A 71 -2.91 11.89 22.79
N ALA A 72 -3.80 10.98 22.41
CA ALA A 72 -3.44 9.71 21.83
C ALA A 72 -4.42 9.23 20.75
N ALA A 73 -3.96 8.35 19.89
CA ALA A 73 -4.81 7.60 18.97
C ALA A 73 -5.09 6.20 19.50
N ARG A 74 -6.35 5.82 19.45
CA ARG A 74 -6.84 4.47 19.72
C ARG A 74 -6.97 3.71 18.42
N LEU A 75 -6.47 2.47 18.38
CA LEU A 75 -6.68 1.55 17.29
C LEU A 75 -7.85 0.62 17.63
N ASN A 76 -8.96 0.75 16.93
CA ASN A 76 -10.10 -0.14 17.02
C ASN A 76 -9.98 -1.21 15.95
N TYR A 77 -10.15 -2.49 16.34
CA TYR A 77 -10.21 -3.61 15.42
C TYR A 77 -11.67 -3.97 15.15
N ASP A 78 -11.90 -4.37 13.92
CA ASP A 78 -13.21 -4.66 13.38
C ASP A 78 -14.16 -3.43 13.47
N LEU A 79 -15.02 -3.25 12.53
CA LEU A 79 -15.86 -2.05 12.40
C LEU A 79 -16.99 -1.98 13.45
N GLU A 80 -17.03 -2.92 14.38
CA GLU A 80 -18.02 -2.97 15.45
C GLU A 80 -17.69 -2.00 16.58
N GLN A 81 -18.70 -1.30 17.09
CA GLN A 81 -18.53 -0.30 18.15
C GLN A 81 -17.92 -0.86 19.45
N HIS A 82 -18.02 -2.17 19.68
CA HIS A 82 -17.55 -2.87 20.88
C HIS A 82 -16.45 -3.90 20.60
N GLY A 83 -15.81 -3.83 19.42
CA GLY A 83 -14.70 -4.69 19.05
C GLY A 83 -13.45 -4.48 19.93
N PRO A 84 -12.48 -5.41 19.86
CA PRO A 84 -11.22 -5.26 20.58
C PRO A 84 -10.47 -4.00 20.12
N PHE A 85 -9.78 -3.35 21.05
CA PHE A 85 -9.05 -2.14 20.76
C PHE A 85 -7.72 -2.06 21.50
N LEU A 86 -6.82 -1.25 20.98
CA LEU A 86 -5.59 -0.82 21.65
C LEU A 86 -5.75 0.65 22.02
N ALA A 87 -5.89 0.90 23.32
CA ALA A 87 -5.86 2.27 23.85
C ALA A 87 -4.44 2.84 23.68
N ARG A 88 -4.34 4.15 23.37
CA ARG A 88 -3.06 4.85 23.27
C ARG A 88 -2.05 4.16 22.33
N PHE A 89 -2.54 3.65 21.21
CA PHE A 89 -1.70 2.98 20.21
C PHE A 89 -0.61 3.92 19.65
N ILE A 90 -0.96 5.19 19.44
CA ILE A 90 -0.02 6.26 19.12
C ILE A 90 -0.21 7.36 20.16
N GLU A 91 0.85 7.71 20.86
CA GLU A 91 0.85 8.81 21.82
C GLU A 91 1.38 10.09 21.17
N GLN A 92 0.82 11.22 21.64
CA GLN A 92 1.31 12.52 21.24
C GLN A 92 2.67 12.78 21.89
N ILE A 93 3.67 13.06 21.08
CA ILE A 93 4.98 13.49 21.57
C ILE A 93 4.91 14.98 21.83
N PRO A 94 5.20 15.42 23.05
CA PRO A 94 5.21 16.84 23.41
C PRO A 94 6.11 17.68 22.53
N ALA A 95 5.81 18.95 22.39
CA ALA A 95 6.66 19.90 21.70
C ALA A 95 8.04 20.00 22.39
N ARG A 96 9.11 19.88 21.61
CA ARG A 96 10.48 19.94 22.13
C ARG A 96 10.99 21.36 22.38
N ALA A 97 10.21 22.37 22.00
CA ALA A 97 10.51 23.78 22.22
C ALA A 97 9.19 24.56 22.37
N PRO A 98 9.19 25.71 23.09
CA PRO A 98 7.98 26.46 23.40
C PRO A 98 7.11 26.83 22.18
N ASP A 99 7.75 27.15 21.04
CA ASP A 99 7.03 27.57 19.83
C ASP A 99 6.67 26.41 18.89
N ARG A 100 6.97 25.17 19.28
CA ARG A 100 6.69 24.00 18.46
C ARG A 100 5.44 23.31 18.94
N LYS A 101 4.69 22.79 17.98
CA LYS A 101 3.49 21.99 18.26
C LYS A 101 3.87 20.53 18.52
N PRO A 102 3.08 19.79 19.32
CA PRO A 102 3.27 18.36 19.53
C PRO A 102 3.04 17.55 18.23
N TYR A 103 3.53 16.33 18.15
CA TYR A 103 3.34 15.41 17.03
C TYR A 103 2.67 14.10 17.50
N PRO A 104 1.87 13.42 16.63
CA PRO A 104 1.46 13.82 15.27
C PRO A 104 0.46 14.98 15.25
N ARG A 105 0.39 15.69 14.11
CA ARG A 105 -0.51 16.87 13.93
C ARG A 105 -1.59 16.63 12.90
N LYS A 106 -1.27 15.86 11.88
CA LYS A 106 -2.11 15.64 10.69
C LYS A 106 -2.30 14.15 10.47
N THR A 107 -3.30 13.79 9.70
CA THR A 107 -3.55 12.40 9.30
C THR A 107 -2.30 11.74 8.71
N LYS A 108 -1.53 12.46 7.88
CA LYS A 108 -0.28 11.95 7.30
C LYS A 108 0.76 11.59 8.38
N ASP A 109 0.95 12.46 9.38
CA ASP A 109 1.85 12.17 10.49
C ASP A 109 1.37 10.94 11.26
N LEU A 110 0.07 10.88 11.59
CA LEU A 110 -0.53 9.76 12.30
C LEU A 110 -0.35 8.44 11.55
N THR A 111 -0.55 8.46 10.22
CA THR A 111 -0.32 7.28 9.37
C THR A 111 1.13 6.79 9.46
N LEU A 112 2.10 7.71 9.38
CA LEU A 112 3.51 7.36 9.49
C LEU A 112 3.88 6.85 10.88
N PHE A 113 3.39 7.47 11.94
CA PHE A 113 3.61 6.99 13.30
C PHE A 113 3.05 5.57 13.50
N ALA A 114 1.84 5.31 12.98
CA ALA A 114 1.25 3.97 13.03
C ALA A 114 2.07 2.95 12.23
N ALA A 115 2.54 3.33 11.03
CA ALA A 115 3.38 2.47 10.20
C ALA A 115 4.71 2.14 10.92
N TRP A 116 5.35 3.12 11.53
CA TRP A 116 6.57 2.91 12.32
C TRP A 116 6.33 2.01 13.54
N GLN A 117 5.22 2.21 14.25
CA GLN A 117 4.86 1.38 15.39
C GLN A 117 4.71 -0.10 15.00
N PHE A 118 4.11 -0.39 13.87
CA PHE A 118 4.02 -1.76 13.35
C PHE A 118 5.38 -2.29 12.88
N ALA A 119 6.14 -1.48 12.13
CA ALA A 119 7.45 -1.89 11.61
C ALA A 119 8.44 -2.21 12.75
N GLN A 120 8.49 -1.39 13.79
CA GLN A 120 9.32 -1.64 14.99
C GLN A 120 8.93 -2.91 15.75
N GLN A 121 7.70 -3.38 15.58
CA GLN A 121 7.25 -4.68 16.10
C GLN A 121 7.57 -5.85 15.13
N GLY A 122 8.38 -5.62 14.11
CA GLY A 122 8.75 -6.62 13.10
C GLY A 122 7.63 -6.95 12.11
N LYS A 123 6.62 -6.08 11.97
CA LYS A 123 5.54 -6.28 11.01
C LYS A 123 5.89 -5.63 9.67
N ARG A 124 5.74 -6.40 8.58
CA ARG A 124 5.81 -5.82 7.24
C ARG A 124 4.66 -4.85 7.07
N THR A 125 4.97 -3.61 6.75
CA THR A 125 3.99 -2.52 6.75
C THR A 125 3.96 -1.83 5.40
N LEU A 126 2.76 -1.66 4.84
CA LEU A 126 2.53 -0.94 3.60
C LEU A 126 1.63 0.27 3.85
N VAL A 127 2.11 1.46 3.47
CA VAL A 127 1.29 2.67 3.40
C VAL A 127 0.87 2.87 1.94
N PHE A 128 -0.42 2.67 1.68
CA PHE A 128 -0.96 2.79 0.33
C PHE A 128 -1.60 4.16 0.08
N SER A 129 -1.36 4.72 -1.10
CA SER A 129 -2.04 5.91 -1.59
C SER A 129 -2.33 5.78 -3.09
N THR A 130 -3.44 6.35 -3.54
CA THR A 130 -3.89 6.27 -4.94
C THR A 130 -3.13 7.19 -5.89
N GLN A 131 -2.39 8.17 -5.38
CA GLN A 131 -1.69 9.17 -6.18
C GLN A 131 -0.19 9.20 -5.87
N ALA A 132 0.64 9.19 -6.91
CA ALA A 132 2.10 9.19 -6.78
C ALA A 132 2.65 10.40 -6.01
N ASN A 133 2.09 11.61 -6.23
CA ASN A 133 2.48 12.81 -5.48
C ASN A 133 2.15 12.71 -3.97
N TRP A 134 1.14 11.96 -3.59
CA TRP A 134 0.87 11.71 -2.17
C TRP A 134 1.87 10.72 -1.59
N VAL A 135 2.26 9.70 -2.36
CA VAL A 135 3.31 8.75 -1.95
C VAL A 135 4.63 9.48 -1.73
N GLU A 136 5.04 10.34 -2.68
CA GLU A 136 6.22 11.20 -2.54
C GLU A 136 6.12 12.08 -1.28
N GLY A 137 4.98 12.73 -1.07
CA GLY A 137 4.74 13.57 0.11
C GLY A 137 4.74 12.79 1.44
N TYR A 138 4.42 11.50 1.47
CA TYR A 138 4.64 10.65 2.64
C TYR A 138 6.14 10.41 2.87
N GLY A 139 6.89 10.14 1.81
CA GLY A 139 8.36 9.98 1.89
C GLY A 139 9.05 11.24 2.44
N GLU A 140 8.74 12.41 1.87
CA GLU A 140 9.28 13.69 2.36
C GLU A 140 8.97 13.92 3.83
N THR A 141 7.72 13.62 4.25
CA THR A 141 7.29 13.77 5.64
C THR A 141 8.04 12.80 6.56
N ALA A 142 8.27 11.55 6.12
CA ALA A 142 9.03 10.56 6.89
C ALA A 142 10.48 11.02 7.13
N VAL A 143 11.15 11.49 6.08
CA VAL A 143 12.53 12.04 6.17
C VAL A 143 12.57 13.25 7.12
N GLU A 144 11.61 14.15 7.02
CA GLU A 144 11.54 15.33 7.88
C GLU A 144 11.28 14.95 9.35
N LEU A 145 10.37 14.02 9.61
CA LEU A 145 10.09 13.53 10.97
C LEU A 145 11.28 12.78 11.56
N HIS A 146 12.02 12.02 10.74
CA HIS A 146 13.26 11.39 11.15
C HIS A 146 14.33 12.44 11.50
N ARG A 147 14.57 13.42 10.62
CA ARG A 147 15.52 14.50 10.85
C ARG A 147 15.23 15.26 12.15
N ARG A 148 13.98 15.38 12.52
CA ARG A 148 13.54 15.99 13.79
C ARG A 148 13.61 15.02 14.98
N GLY A 149 14.00 13.77 14.76
CA GLY A 149 14.12 12.74 15.80
C GLY A 149 12.79 12.21 16.32
N TYR A 150 11.70 12.30 15.54
CA TYR A 150 10.41 11.70 15.90
C TYR A 150 10.29 10.26 15.42
N LEU A 151 10.88 9.93 14.27
CA LEU A 151 10.88 8.57 13.73
C LEU A 151 12.33 8.06 13.69
N PRO A 152 12.66 6.94 14.35
CA PRO A 152 13.98 6.32 14.24
C PRO A 152 14.18 5.68 12.87
N THR A 153 15.41 5.31 12.52
CA THR A 153 15.65 4.43 11.38
C THR A 153 15.03 3.05 11.63
N LEU A 154 14.53 2.43 10.57
CA LEU A 154 14.05 1.05 10.55
C LEU A 154 15.06 0.11 9.90
N LEU A 155 16.17 0.65 9.39
CA LEU A 155 17.21 -0.10 8.73
C LEU A 155 18.23 -0.57 9.77
N ASP A 156 18.38 -1.88 9.89
CA ASP A 156 19.36 -2.49 10.79
C ASP A 156 20.77 -2.54 10.16
N ASP A 157 20.82 -2.77 8.84
CA ASP A 157 22.07 -2.87 8.10
C ASP A 157 21.95 -2.16 6.73
N GLU A 158 22.79 -1.16 6.51
CA GLU A 158 22.83 -0.42 5.23
C GLU A 158 23.28 -1.29 4.06
N ALA A 159 24.08 -2.33 4.31
CA ALA A 159 24.54 -3.25 3.27
C ALA A 159 23.36 -3.94 2.57
N SER A 160 22.26 -4.20 3.27
CA SER A 160 21.06 -4.83 2.72
C SER A 160 20.38 -4.03 1.62
N VAL A 161 20.55 -2.72 1.59
CA VAL A 161 19.94 -1.79 0.61
C VAL A 161 20.95 -1.11 -0.30
N LEU A 162 22.25 -1.45 -0.20
CA LEU A 162 23.34 -0.77 -0.87
C LEU A 162 23.14 -0.67 -2.38
N ARG A 163 22.76 -1.78 -3.03
CA ARG A 163 22.53 -1.83 -4.47
C ARG A 163 21.41 -0.88 -4.91
N ALA A 164 20.29 -0.88 -4.19
CA ALA A 164 19.20 0.03 -4.48
C ALA A 164 19.56 1.50 -4.23
N LEU A 165 20.40 1.79 -3.21
CA LEU A 165 20.94 3.13 -2.97
C LEU A 165 21.84 3.61 -4.10
N GLU A 166 22.74 2.76 -4.63
CA GLU A 166 23.61 3.09 -5.75
C GLU A 166 22.79 3.45 -7.00
N VAL A 167 21.87 2.59 -7.39
CA VAL A 167 20.98 2.83 -8.53
C VAL A 167 20.09 4.05 -8.31
N GLY A 168 19.56 4.23 -7.11
CA GLY A 168 18.77 5.41 -6.76
C GLY A 168 19.55 6.71 -6.88
N ARG A 169 20.80 6.74 -6.42
CA ARG A 169 21.69 7.90 -6.55
C ARG A 169 22.02 8.21 -8.00
N GLU A 170 22.29 7.20 -8.80
CA GLU A 170 22.59 7.35 -10.22
C GLU A 170 21.40 7.96 -11.01
N TRP A 171 20.19 7.48 -10.77
CA TRP A 171 19.02 7.85 -11.56
C TRP A 171 18.24 9.05 -11.02
N LEU A 172 18.26 9.28 -9.71
CA LEU A 172 17.46 10.29 -9.03
C LEU A 172 18.29 11.37 -8.32
N GLY A 173 19.56 11.07 -8.04
CA GLY A 173 20.42 11.90 -7.21
C GLY A 173 20.29 11.58 -5.70
N ASP A 174 21.36 11.86 -4.94
CA ASP A 174 21.45 11.52 -3.52
C ASP A 174 20.41 12.24 -2.63
N GLN A 175 19.95 13.42 -3.06
CA GLN A 175 19.02 14.26 -2.31
C GLN A 175 17.54 13.93 -2.60
N HIS A 176 17.27 12.99 -3.52
CA HIS A 176 15.89 12.63 -3.85
C HIS A 176 15.18 11.97 -2.66
N PRO A 177 13.91 12.35 -2.34
CA PRO A 177 13.17 11.82 -1.19
C PRO A 177 13.11 10.29 -1.13
N ALA A 178 12.96 9.61 -2.27
CA ALA A 178 12.93 8.16 -2.32
C ALA A 178 14.27 7.52 -1.90
N VAL A 179 15.40 8.13 -2.27
CA VAL A 179 16.73 7.69 -1.86
C VAL A 179 16.95 7.94 -0.36
N ALA A 180 16.52 9.11 0.11
CA ALA A 180 16.60 9.45 1.52
C ALA A 180 15.72 8.51 2.39
N CYS A 181 14.52 8.15 1.91
CA CYS A 181 13.66 7.17 2.59
C CYS A 181 14.29 5.78 2.67
N LEU A 182 14.98 5.34 1.60
CA LEU A 182 15.63 4.03 1.59
C LEU A 182 16.72 3.92 2.67
N LYS A 183 17.44 5.02 2.97
CA LYS A 183 18.37 5.09 4.11
C LYS A 183 17.70 4.93 5.48
N LEU A 184 16.39 5.11 5.55
CA LEU A 184 15.59 4.90 6.76
C LEU A 184 14.98 3.49 6.85
N GLY A 185 15.19 2.63 5.84
CA GLY A 185 14.54 1.33 5.72
C GLY A 185 13.12 1.42 5.14
N VAL A 186 12.83 2.46 4.36
CA VAL A 186 11.52 2.70 3.74
C VAL A 186 11.64 2.78 2.23
N ALA A 187 11.00 1.88 1.52
CA ALA A 187 10.88 1.91 0.07
C ALA A 187 9.70 2.78 -0.37
N VAL A 188 9.96 3.79 -1.21
CA VAL A 188 8.95 4.60 -1.88
C VAL A 188 8.75 4.03 -3.27
N HIS A 189 7.53 3.57 -3.60
CA HIS A 189 7.24 2.90 -4.87
C HIS A 189 6.04 3.53 -5.57
N HIS A 190 6.22 4.00 -6.80
CA HIS A 190 5.16 4.45 -7.71
C HIS A 190 5.65 4.49 -9.15
N GLY A 191 4.72 4.42 -10.11
CA GLY A 191 5.02 4.25 -11.54
C GLY A 191 5.74 5.40 -12.25
N ARG A 192 6.07 6.51 -11.57
CA ARG A 192 6.86 7.62 -12.12
C ARG A 192 8.34 7.51 -11.78
N LEU A 193 8.73 6.60 -10.89
CA LEU A 193 10.13 6.34 -10.59
C LEU A 193 10.80 5.57 -11.75
N PRO A 194 12.12 5.74 -11.96
CA PRO A 194 12.86 5.03 -12.98
C PRO A 194 12.78 3.51 -12.82
N SER A 195 12.52 2.80 -13.91
CA SER A 195 12.37 1.34 -13.90
C SER A 195 13.57 0.59 -13.31
N PRO A 196 14.85 0.99 -13.54
CA PRO A 196 15.98 0.34 -12.89
C PRO A 196 15.91 0.44 -11.36
N PHE A 197 15.54 1.61 -10.82
CA PHE A 197 15.40 1.79 -9.38
C PHE A 197 14.22 0.98 -8.81
N LEU A 198 13.08 0.94 -9.50
CA LEU A 198 11.92 0.13 -9.09
C LEU A 198 12.26 -1.36 -8.99
N ARG A 199 13.04 -1.90 -9.93
CA ARG A 199 13.47 -3.32 -9.89
C ARG A 199 14.31 -3.62 -8.64
N GLU A 200 15.22 -2.74 -8.27
CA GLU A 200 16.03 -2.92 -7.06
C GLU A 200 15.17 -2.83 -5.79
N LEU A 201 14.17 -1.92 -5.77
CA LEU A 201 13.22 -1.85 -4.64
C LEU A 201 12.37 -3.12 -4.54
N GLU A 202 11.88 -3.63 -5.66
CA GLU A 202 11.07 -4.86 -5.71
C GLU A 202 11.87 -6.09 -5.28
N ALA A 203 13.18 -6.10 -5.51
CA ALA A 203 14.07 -7.18 -5.06
C ALA A 203 14.31 -7.19 -3.53
N LEU A 204 14.00 -6.09 -2.83
CA LEU A 204 14.11 -5.98 -1.37
C LEU A 204 12.85 -6.48 -0.63
N LEU A 205 11.72 -6.66 -1.32
CA LEU A 205 10.41 -7.04 -0.75
C LEU A 205 10.21 -8.55 -0.66
#